data_a2a00c01137844b75a441644da3eecb5
#
_entry.id   a2a00c01137844b75a441644da3eecb5
#
_cell.length_a   1.000
_cell.length_b   1.000
_cell.length_c   1.000
_cell.angle_alpha   90.00
_cell.angle_beta   90.00
_cell.angle_gamma   90.00
#
_symmetry.space_group_name_H-M   'P 1'
#
loop_
_entity.id
_entity.type
_entity.pdbx_description
1 polymer ?
#
loop_
_entity_poly.entity_id
_entity_poly.type
_entity_poly.pdbx_seq_one_letter_code
_entity_poly.pdbx_strand_id
1 'polypeptide(L)'
;MIWSARALQSAVRIGMPVISRTHPDYMKLRILNTVLGGYFGSRLMLNIREDKGFTYGISSSVIGLKEDAYLSVSTQTGTEYVRPLIEEVFNEIERLREEKVPEEELKMVKSYLSGELARIFDGPFSICDAYISLIANQLDFEYYDRQFMTVQSITAEELQEVACKYFVRDKFYTSVAGQM
;
A
#
# COMPACT_ATOMS: atom_id res chain seq x y z
N MET A 1 3.11 21.25 7.02
CA MET A 1 3.41 20.92 8.43
C MET A 1 2.43 21.66 9.32
N ILE A 2 1.73 20.98 10.21
CA ILE A 2 0.88 21.59 11.24
C ILE A 2 1.60 21.36 12.57
N TRP A 3 2.03 22.44 13.22
CA TRP A 3 2.82 22.36 14.44
C TRP A 3 1.96 22.53 15.69
N SER A 4 2.19 21.72 16.74
CA SER A 4 1.56 21.83 18.04
C SER A 4 2.59 21.59 19.16
N ALA A 5 2.91 22.62 19.93
CA ALA A 5 3.90 22.56 21.00
C ALA A 5 3.57 21.61 22.17
N ARG A 6 2.38 21.03 22.21
CA ARG A 6 1.90 20.13 23.27
C ARG A 6 1.61 18.72 22.79
N ALA A 7 1.89 18.41 21.51
CA ALA A 7 1.64 17.09 20.97
C ALA A 7 2.68 16.09 21.50
N LEU A 8 2.23 15.04 22.18
CA LEU A 8 3.07 13.91 22.58
C LEU A 8 3.35 12.96 21.43
N GLN A 9 2.49 12.98 20.41
CA GLN A 9 2.60 12.18 19.21
C GLN A 9 2.40 13.05 17.99
N SER A 10 2.99 12.62 16.88
CA SER A 10 2.84 13.24 15.56
C SER A 10 2.22 12.29 14.58
N ALA A 11 1.24 12.75 13.84
CA ALA A 11 0.68 12.02 12.71
C ALA A 11 1.54 12.24 11.47
N VAL A 12 1.95 11.16 10.82
CA VAL A 12 2.77 11.18 9.59
C VAL A 12 1.93 10.61 8.45
N ARG A 13 1.94 11.32 7.33
CA ARG A 13 1.39 10.87 6.05
C ARG A 13 2.44 11.02 4.97
N ILE A 14 2.71 9.95 4.24
CA ILE A 14 3.62 9.95 3.08
C ILE A 14 2.83 9.40 1.92
N GLY A 15 2.72 10.12 0.84
CA GLY A 15 1.91 9.66 -0.28
C GLY A 15 2.25 10.33 -1.60
N MET A 16 1.71 9.78 -2.67
CA MET A 16 1.87 10.30 -4.02
C MET A 16 0.67 9.94 -4.89
N PRO A 17 0.38 10.73 -5.94
CA PRO A 17 -0.54 10.33 -6.99
C PRO A 17 -0.04 9.08 -7.71
N VAL A 18 -0.94 8.17 -8.04
CA VAL A 18 -0.63 6.95 -8.78
C VAL A 18 -1.66 6.73 -9.91
N ILE A 19 -1.44 5.69 -10.70
CA ILE A 19 -2.31 5.30 -11.81
C ILE A 19 -3.71 4.92 -11.35
N SER A 20 -4.72 5.23 -12.18
CA SER A 20 -6.13 4.94 -11.92
C SER A 20 -6.45 3.43 -12.00
N ARG A 21 -7.64 3.06 -11.51
CA ARG A 21 -8.11 1.64 -11.50
C ARG A 21 -8.21 1.00 -12.87
N THR A 22 -8.35 1.79 -13.92
CA THR A 22 -8.47 1.32 -15.31
C THR A 22 -7.11 1.03 -15.95
N HIS A 23 -6.01 1.45 -15.32
CA HIS A 23 -4.67 1.21 -15.84
C HIS A 23 -4.27 -0.27 -15.68
N PRO A 24 -3.65 -0.92 -16.70
CA PRO A 24 -3.26 -2.34 -16.64
C PRO A 24 -2.31 -2.68 -15.47
N ASP A 25 -1.43 -1.76 -15.06
CA ASP A 25 -0.52 -1.98 -13.92
C ASP A 25 -1.16 -1.76 -12.55
N TYR A 26 -2.43 -1.32 -12.49
CA TYR A 26 -3.04 -0.95 -11.20
C TYR A 26 -3.06 -2.10 -10.20
N MET A 27 -3.40 -3.33 -10.63
CA MET A 27 -3.40 -4.49 -9.74
C MET A 27 -1.98 -4.87 -9.32
N LYS A 28 -1.01 -4.79 -10.20
CA LYS A 28 0.41 -5.01 -9.87
C LYS A 28 0.89 -4.01 -8.82
N LEU A 29 0.50 -2.73 -8.94
CA LEU A 29 0.79 -1.70 -7.94
C LEU A 29 0.11 -1.98 -6.60
N ARG A 30 -1.12 -2.50 -6.59
CA ARG A 30 -1.81 -2.92 -5.36
C ARG A 30 -1.09 -4.09 -4.68
N ILE A 31 -0.61 -5.08 -5.44
CA ILE A 31 0.18 -6.20 -4.92
C ILE A 31 1.48 -5.66 -4.31
N LEU A 32 2.20 -4.78 -4.99
CA LEU A 32 3.40 -4.14 -4.48
C LEU A 32 3.13 -3.36 -3.19
N ASN A 33 2.04 -2.60 -3.12
CA ASN A 33 1.62 -1.91 -1.90
C ASN A 33 1.31 -2.89 -0.76
N THR A 34 0.75 -4.06 -1.07
CA THR A 34 0.49 -5.08 -0.04
C THR A 34 1.80 -5.58 0.57
N VAL A 35 2.82 -5.82 -0.23
CA VAL A 35 4.18 -6.13 0.26
C VAL A 35 4.71 -5.00 1.15
N LEU A 36 4.58 -3.74 0.71
CA LEU A 36 5.09 -2.58 1.44
C LEU A 36 4.42 -2.41 2.81
N GLY A 37 3.08 -2.28 2.85
CA GLY A 37 2.38 -1.90 4.08
C GLY A 37 0.89 -2.26 4.08
N GLY A 38 0.42 -3.14 3.17
CA GLY A 38 -0.99 -3.43 2.96
C GLY A 38 -1.58 -4.48 3.91
N TYR A 39 -0.80 -5.16 4.72
CA TYR A 39 -1.27 -6.17 5.68
C TYR A 39 -0.36 -6.23 6.92
N PHE A 40 -0.75 -7.01 7.93
CA PHE A 40 -0.05 -7.06 9.22
C PHE A 40 1.39 -7.60 9.11
N GLY A 41 1.66 -8.55 8.22
CA GLY A 41 3.00 -9.09 7.96
C GLY A 41 3.81 -8.33 6.91
N SER A 42 3.42 -7.10 6.56
CA SER A 42 4.10 -6.27 5.57
C SER A 42 5.43 -5.71 6.07
N ARG A 43 6.29 -5.28 5.14
CA ARG A 43 7.64 -4.78 5.46
C ARG A 43 7.63 -3.61 6.43
N LEU A 44 6.76 -2.62 6.21
CA LEU A 44 6.63 -1.48 7.13
C LEU A 44 6.22 -1.91 8.54
N MET A 45 5.29 -2.88 8.66
CA MET A 45 4.86 -3.38 9.97
C MET A 45 6.00 -4.12 10.67
N LEU A 46 6.69 -5.02 9.97
CA LEU A 46 7.80 -5.79 10.55
C LEU A 46 8.96 -4.89 10.95
N ASN A 47 9.42 -3.99 10.06
CA ASN A 47 10.58 -3.13 10.33
C ASN A 47 10.25 -2.06 11.39
N ILE A 48 9.20 -1.26 11.14
CA ILE A 48 8.99 -0.01 11.91
C ILE A 48 8.25 -0.26 13.22
N ARG A 49 7.28 -1.20 13.24
CA ARG A 49 6.52 -1.53 14.44
C ARG A 49 7.21 -2.63 15.26
N GLU A 50 7.50 -3.80 14.65
CA GLU A 50 7.98 -4.97 15.41
C GLU A 50 9.46 -4.82 15.79
N ASP A 51 10.34 -4.52 14.82
CA ASP A 51 11.78 -4.48 15.08
C ASP A 51 12.22 -3.19 15.79
N LYS A 52 11.73 -2.02 15.35
CA LYS A 52 12.16 -0.71 15.86
C LYS A 52 11.27 -0.13 16.94
N GLY A 53 10.02 -0.54 17.01
CA GLY A 53 9.08 -0.06 18.02
C GLY A 53 8.73 1.44 17.90
N PHE A 54 8.90 2.03 16.73
CA PHE A 54 8.65 3.47 16.53
C PHE A 54 7.18 3.85 16.56
N THR A 55 6.28 2.91 16.31
CA THR A 55 4.83 3.13 16.26
C THR A 55 4.05 1.93 16.73
N TYR A 56 2.81 2.12 17.13
CA TYR A 56 1.85 1.03 17.38
C TYR A 56 1.26 0.44 16.11
N GLY A 57 1.35 1.15 14.98
CA GLY A 57 0.89 0.65 13.70
C GLY A 57 1.21 1.62 12.57
N ILE A 58 1.55 1.02 11.43
CA ILE A 58 1.81 1.71 10.18
C ILE A 58 1.16 0.92 9.06
N SER A 59 0.56 1.59 8.10
CA SER A 59 -0.05 0.94 6.95
C SER A 59 0.13 1.75 5.69
N SER A 60 0.11 1.08 4.55
CA SER A 60 0.02 1.73 3.25
C SER A 60 -1.20 1.24 2.48
N SER A 61 -1.79 2.13 1.69
CA SER A 61 -2.98 1.84 0.90
C SER A 61 -2.92 2.55 -0.44
N VAL A 62 -3.39 1.88 -1.50
CA VAL A 62 -3.70 2.50 -2.79
C VAL A 62 -5.19 2.81 -2.80
N ILE A 63 -5.53 4.09 -2.74
CA ILE A 63 -6.90 4.59 -2.71
C ILE A 63 -7.29 5.03 -4.11
N GLY A 64 -8.20 4.27 -4.73
CA GLY A 64 -8.74 4.61 -6.05
C GLY A 64 -9.89 5.60 -5.91
N LEU A 65 -9.79 6.69 -6.66
CA LEU A 65 -10.87 7.62 -6.95
C LEU A 65 -11.53 7.24 -8.29
N LYS A 66 -12.50 8.03 -8.73
CA LYS A 66 -13.20 7.72 -9.97
C LYS A 66 -12.27 7.73 -11.20
N GLU A 67 -11.41 8.73 -11.31
CA GLU A 67 -10.51 8.93 -12.45
C GLU A 67 -9.02 8.87 -12.09
N ASP A 68 -8.70 9.00 -10.82
CA ASP A 68 -7.35 9.02 -10.28
C ASP A 68 -7.15 7.98 -9.17
N ALA A 69 -5.95 7.89 -8.65
CA ALA A 69 -5.64 7.17 -7.42
C ALA A 69 -4.43 7.79 -6.71
N TYR A 70 -4.29 7.49 -5.43
CA TYR A 70 -3.10 7.86 -4.68
C TYR A 70 -2.68 6.73 -3.75
N LEU A 71 -1.38 6.63 -3.53
CA LEU A 71 -0.78 5.79 -2.49
C LEU A 71 -0.59 6.65 -1.24
N SER A 72 -0.92 6.10 -0.08
CA SER A 72 -0.72 6.77 1.21
C SER A 72 -0.19 5.80 2.24
N VAL A 73 0.96 6.12 2.84
CA VAL A 73 1.46 5.53 4.08
C VAL A 73 0.95 6.38 5.23
N SER A 74 0.45 5.73 6.27
CA SER A 74 -0.23 6.37 7.39
C SER A 74 0.24 5.79 8.72
N THR A 75 0.66 6.67 9.65
CA THR A 75 1.07 6.27 11.00
C THR A 75 0.96 7.41 12.00
N GLN A 76 1.08 7.07 13.29
CA GLN A 76 1.29 8.00 14.39
C GLN A 76 2.47 7.51 15.22
N THR A 77 3.34 8.42 15.66
CA THR A 77 4.58 8.09 16.36
C THR A 77 4.93 9.13 17.41
N GLY A 78 5.77 8.78 18.38
CA GLY A 78 6.40 9.75 19.27
C GLY A 78 7.20 10.79 18.48
N THR A 79 7.26 12.01 19.00
CA THR A 79 7.90 13.13 18.29
C THR A 79 9.36 12.88 17.95
N GLU A 80 10.07 12.17 18.83
CA GLU A 80 11.47 11.78 18.67
C GLU A 80 11.71 10.79 17.52
N TYR A 81 10.69 10.01 17.15
CA TYR A 81 10.81 8.99 16.10
C TYR A 81 10.33 9.45 14.72
N VAL A 82 9.80 10.67 14.59
CA VAL A 82 9.24 11.16 13.31
C VAL A 82 10.25 11.09 12.16
N ARG A 83 11.46 11.63 12.37
CA ARG A 83 12.51 11.64 11.33
C ARG A 83 13.00 10.24 11.00
N PRO A 84 13.47 9.42 11.96
CA PRO A 84 13.94 8.09 11.67
C PRO A 84 12.86 7.18 11.08
N LEU A 85 11.59 7.34 11.47
CA LEU A 85 10.47 6.60 10.89
C LEU A 85 10.28 6.95 9.40
N ILE A 86 10.33 8.23 9.05
CA ILE A 86 10.21 8.67 7.64
C ILE A 86 11.37 8.09 6.81
N GLU A 87 12.59 8.11 7.33
CA GLU A 87 13.76 7.52 6.67
C GLU A 87 13.57 6.02 6.43
N GLU A 88 13.07 5.28 7.42
CA GLU A 88 12.82 3.84 7.28
C GLU A 88 11.72 3.52 6.27
N VAL A 89 10.66 4.34 6.18
CA VAL A 89 9.66 4.17 5.12
C VAL A 89 10.31 4.28 3.74
N PHE A 90 11.18 5.26 3.53
CA PHE A 90 11.88 5.40 2.26
C PHE A 90 12.93 4.31 2.02
N ASN A 91 13.58 3.80 3.05
CA ASN A 91 14.48 2.66 2.93
C ASN A 91 13.74 1.41 2.44
N GLU A 92 12.54 1.11 2.98
CA GLU A 92 11.74 -0.03 2.51
C GLU A 92 11.22 0.19 1.07
N ILE A 93 10.87 1.41 0.70
CA ILE A 93 10.51 1.76 -0.68
C ILE A 93 11.69 1.50 -1.63
N GLU A 94 12.89 1.93 -1.26
CA GLU A 94 14.10 1.73 -2.09
C GLU A 94 14.50 0.26 -2.17
N ARG A 95 14.41 -0.49 -1.08
CA ARG A 95 14.63 -1.95 -1.09
C ARG A 95 13.71 -2.69 -2.06
N LEU A 96 12.45 -2.28 -2.18
CA LEU A 96 11.53 -2.85 -3.17
C LEU A 96 11.92 -2.55 -4.62
N ARG A 97 12.67 -1.48 -4.86
CA ARG A 97 13.21 -1.13 -6.19
C ARG A 97 14.51 -1.87 -6.50
N GLU A 98 15.36 -2.06 -5.50
CA GLU A 98 16.69 -2.65 -5.66
C GLU A 98 16.70 -4.18 -5.56
N GLU A 99 15.82 -4.73 -4.72
CA GLU A 99 15.79 -6.16 -4.39
C GLU A 99 14.48 -6.80 -4.84
N LYS A 100 14.56 -8.01 -5.39
CA LYS A 100 13.38 -8.81 -5.68
C LYS A 100 12.70 -9.24 -4.37
N VAL A 101 11.37 -9.29 -4.39
CA VAL A 101 10.60 -9.86 -3.29
C VAL A 101 10.94 -11.35 -3.16
N PRO A 102 11.34 -11.86 -1.98
CA PRO A 102 11.59 -13.26 -1.77
C PRO A 102 10.38 -14.13 -2.11
N GLU A 103 10.61 -15.35 -2.60
CA GLU A 103 9.53 -16.26 -3.03
C GLU A 103 8.52 -16.55 -1.92
N GLU A 104 9.00 -16.78 -0.70
CA GLU A 104 8.14 -17.04 0.46
C GLU A 104 7.25 -15.82 0.80
N GLU A 105 7.81 -14.61 0.75
CA GLU A 105 7.06 -13.37 0.98
C GLU A 105 6.00 -13.18 -0.12
N LEU A 106 6.37 -13.40 -1.38
CA LEU A 106 5.44 -13.30 -2.51
C LEU A 106 4.31 -14.32 -2.40
N LYS A 107 4.59 -15.55 -2.00
CA LYS A 107 3.59 -16.60 -1.77
C LYS A 107 2.61 -16.22 -0.66
N MET A 108 3.09 -15.66 0.44
CA MET A 108 2.23 -15.16 1.54
C MET A 108 1.31 -14.04 1.06
N VAL A 109 1.84 -13.07 0.32
CA VAL A 109 1.06 -11.96 -0.24
C VAL A 109 0.02 -12.45 -1.24
N LYS A 110 0.36 -13.38 -2.14
CA LYS A 110 -0.60 -14.00 -3.06
C LYS A 110 -1.75 -14.70 -2.31
N SER A 111 -1.41 -15.46 -1.27
CA SER A 111 -2.41 -16.17 -0.45
C SER A 111 -3.34 -15.18 0.27
N TYR A 112 -2.77 -14.13 0.87
CA TYR A 112 -3.52 -13.06 1.53
C TYR A 112 -4.50 -12.37 0.56
N LEU A 113 -4.01 -11.92 -0.60
CA LEU A 113 -4.83 -11.22 -1.60
C LEU A 113 -5.88 -12.13 -2.24
N SER A 114 -5.59 -13.42 -2.43
CA SER A 114 -6.58 -14.39 -2.91
C SER A 114 -7.73 -14.53 -1.91
N GLY A 115 -7.42 -14.57 -0.61
CA GLY A 115 -8.43 -14.57 0.45
C GLY A 115 -9.26 -13.29 0.48
N GLU A 116 -8.62 -12.12 0.33
CA GLU A 116 -9.33 -10.83 0.25
C GLU A 116 -10.26 -10.76 -0.97
N LEU A 117 -9.83 -11.23 -2.14
CA LEU A 117 -10.64 -11.28 -3.35
C LEU A 117 -11.82 -12.26 -3.20
N ALA A 118 -11.62 -13.43 -2.58
CA ALA A 118 -12.68 -14.38 -2.32
C ALA A 118 -13.77 -13.79 -1.40
N ARG A 119 -13.40 -13.00 -0.40
CA ARG A 119 -14.35 -12.33 0.51
C ARG A 119 -15.26 -11.32 -0.18
N ILE A 120 -14.87 -10.77 -1.34
CA ILE A 120 -15.71 -9.85 -2.12
C ILE A 120 -17.02 -10.57 -2.56
N PHE A 121 -16.97 -11.88 -2.73
CA PHE A 121 -18.11 -12.70 -3.18
C PHE A 121 -18.75 -13.55 -2.06
N ASP A 122 -18.39 -13.28 -0.80
CA ASP A 122 -18.89 -13.99 0.36
C ASP A 122 -20.24 -13.43 0.83
N GLY A 123 -21.28 -13.79 0.08
CA GLY A 123 -22.66 -13.47 0.40
C GLY A 123 -23.30 -12.34 -0.44
N PRO A 124 -24.62 -12.21 -0.36
CA PRO A 124 -25.39 -11.37 -1.27
C PRO A 124 -25.07 -9.86 -1.11
N PHE A 125 -24.80 -9.40 0.10
CA PHE A 125 -24.47 -7.99 0.33
C PHE A 125 -23.10 -7.63 -0.25
N SER A 126 -22.09 -8.46 -0.02
CA SER A 126 -20.75 -8.28 -0.59
C SER A 126 -20.80 -8.28 -2.12
N ILE A 127 -21.59 -9.14 -2.73
CA ILE A 127 -21.80 -9.17 -4.18
C ILE A 127 -22.46 -7.86 -4.66
N CYS A 128 -23.48 -7.36 -3.96
CA CYS A 128 -24.11 -6.10 -4.29
C CYS A 128 -23.09 -4.93 -4.23
N ASP A 129 -22.28 -4.88 -3.16
CA ASP A 129 -21.22 -3.85 -3.02
C ASP A 129 -20.18 -3.94 -4.15
N ALA A 130 -19.80 -5.16 -4.55
CA ALA A 130 -18.93 -5.39 -5.69
C ALA A 130 -19.52 -4.84 -6.99
N TYR A 131 -20.80 -5.12 -7.27
CA TYR A 131 -21.52 -4.57 -8.43
C TYR A 131 -21.61 -3.05 -8.40
N ILE A 132 -21.96 -2.46 -7.26
CA ILE A 132 -21.99 -1.00 -7.09
C ILE A 132 -20.62 -0.40 -7.38
N SER A 133 -19.56 -1.04 -6.88
CA SER A 133 -18.18 -0.60 -7.13
C SER A 133 -17.81 -0.65 -8.62
N LEU A 134 -18.18 -1.71 -9.34
CA LEU A 134 -17.95 -1.81 -10.79
C LEU A 134 -18.66 -0.68 -11.55
N ILE A 135 -19.95 -0.50 -11.29
CA ILE A 135 -20.77 0.54 -11.98
C ILE A 135 -20.23 1.95 -11.67
N ALA A 136 -19.97 2.24 -10.40
CA ALA A 136 -19.49 3.56 -9.97
C ALA A 136 -18.13 3.93 -10.56
N ASN A 137 -17.27 2.94 -10.83
CA ASN A 137 -15.94 3.13 -11.42
C ASN A 137 -15.89 2.82 -12.92
N GLN A 138 -17.03 2.57 -13.58
CA GLN A 138 -17.14 2.26 -15.02
C GLN A 138 -16.25 1.05 -15.43
N LEU A 139 -16.22 0.04 -14.56
CA LEU A 139 -15.47 -1.19 -14.77
C LEU A 139 -16.41 -2.30 -15.29
N ASP A 140 -15.87 -3.23 -16.08
CA ASP A 140 -16.59 -4.41 -16.53
C ASP A 140 -16.66 -5.52 -15.47
N PHE A 141 -17.48 -6.56 -15.73
CA PHE A 141 -17.64 -7.69 -14.81
C PHE A 141 -16.40 -8.58 -14.72
N GLU A 142 -15.56 -8.59 -15.71
CA GLU A 142 -14.31 -9.36 -15.73
C GLU A 142 -13.19 -8.72 -14.91
N TYR A 143 -13.41 -7.53 -14.36
CA TYR A 143 -12.43 -6.80 -13.57
C TYR A 143 -11.85 -7.62 -12.41
N TYR A 144 -12.70 -8.31 -11.65
CA TYR A 144 -12.26 -9.14 -10.54
C TYR A 144 -11.54 -10.41 -10.99
N ASP A 145 -11.95 -11.02 -12.11
CA ASP A 145 -11.27 -12.16 -12.69
C ASP A 145 -9.86 -11.78 -13.14
N ARG A 146 -9.71 -10.64 -13.80
CA ARG A 146 -8.38 -10.10 -14.16
C ARG A 146 -7.52 -9.81 -12.94
N GLN A 147 -8.09 -9.29 -11.86
CA GLN A 147 -7.34 -9.09 -10.61
C GLN A 147 -6.85 -10.42 -10.03
N PHE A 148 -7.73 -11.42 -9.97
CA PHE A 148 -7.37 -12.74 -9.46
C PHE A 148 -6.25 -13.38 -10.31
N MET A 149 -6.39 -13.36 -11.62
CA MET A 149 -5.36 -13.88 -12.53
C MET A 149 -4.02 -13.15 -12.36
N THR A 150 -4.04 -11.83 -12.18
CA THR A 150 -2.82 -11.05 -11.93
C THR A 150 -2.15 -11.47 -10.62
N VAL A 151 -2.92 -11.66 -9.53
CA VAL A 151 -2.37 -12.15 -8.25
C VAL A 151 -1.71 -13.51 -8.41
N GLN A 152 -2.34 -14.42 -9.17
CA GLN A 152 -1.79 -15.77 -9.37
C GLN A 152 -0.51 -15.76 -10.20
N SER A 153 -0.47 -14.95 -11.28
CA SER A 153 0.61 -14.99 -12.26
C SER A 153 1.80 -14.07 -11.94
N ILE A 154 1.63 -13.03 -11.14
CA ILE A 154 2.67 -12.02 -10.86
C ILE A 154 3.98 -12.65 -10.39
N THR A 155 5.11 -12.17 -10.88
CA THR A 155 6.45 -12.61 -10.50
C THR A 155 7.17 -11.54 -9.65
N ALA A 156 8.25 -11.93 -8.99
CA ALA A 156 9.08 -11.02 -8.22
C ALA A 156 9.76 -9.97 -9.12
N GLU A 157 10.12 -10.36 -10.34
CA GLU A 157 10.68 -9.48 -11.37
C GLU A 157 9.68 -8.40 -11.77
N GLU A 158 8.45 -8.78 -12.09
CA GLU A 158 7.39 -7.83 -12.45
C GLU A 158 7.09 -6.85 -11.33
N LEU A 159 7.12 -7.29 -10.05
CA LEU A 159 6.94 -6.41 -8.90
C LEU A 159 8.09 -5.41 -8.77
N GLN A 160 9.34 -5.84 -9.00
CA GLN A 160 10.48 -4.95 -9.00
C GLN A 160 10.41 -3.91 -10.12
N GLU A 161 10.01 -4.32 -11.34
CA GLU A 161 9.78 -3.40 -12.46
C GLU A 161 8.73 -2.34 -12.11
N VAL A 162 7.62 -2.75 -11.49
CA VAL A 162 6.57 -1.84 -11.03
C VAL A 162 7.09 -0.90 -9.93
N ALA A 163 7.91 -1.39 -9.00
CA ALA A 163 8.55 -0.56 -7.98
C ALA A 163 9.48 0.49 -8.60
N CYS A 164 10.34 0.09 -9.53
CA CYS A 164 11.22 1.02 -10.27
C CYS A 164 10.42 2.09 -11.04
N LYS A 165 9.30 1.70 -11.64
CA LYS A 165 8.46 2.59 -12.46
C LYS A 165 7.68 3.60 -11.65
N TYR A 166 7.09 3.19 -10.53
CA TYR A 166 6.13 3.99 -9.78
C TYR A 166 6.67 4.54 -8.46
N PHE A 167 7.50 3.80 -7.71
CA PHE A 167 8.01 4.21 -6.41
C PHE A 167 9.22 5.14 -6.53
N VAL A 168 9.02 6.28 -7.16
CA VAL A 168 10.07 7.30 -7.37
C VAL A 168 10.05 8.28 -6.21
N ARG A 169 11.15 8.36 -5.44
CA ARG A 169 11.26 9.15 -4.21
C ARG A 169 10.81 10.60 -4.36
N ASP A 170 11.17 11.26 -5.44
CA ASP A 170 10.84 12.67 -5.69
C ASP A 170 9.36 12.95 -5.94
N LYS A 171 8.56 11.90 -6.17
CA LYS A 171 7.11 12.01 -6.34
C LYS A 171 6.33 11.92 -5.04
N PHE A 172 6.99 11.56 -3.94
CA PHE A 172 6.34 11.45 -2.65
C PHE A 172 6.29 12.80 -1.92
N TYR A 173 5.15 13.07 -1.34
CA TYR A 173 4.91 14.19 -0.44
C TYR A 173 4.80 13.67 0.99
N THR A 174 5.46 14.36 1.91
CA THR A 174 5.41 14.03 3.34
C THR A 174 4.71 15.15 4.10
N SER A 175 3.74 14.78 4.91
CA SER A 175 3.02 15.69 5.81
C SER A 175 3.12 15.21 7.24
N VAL A 176 3.49 16.11 8.15
CA VAL A 176 3.57 15.84 9.59
C VAL A 176 2.67 16.84 10.31
N ALA A 177 1.79 16.31 11.17
CA ALA A 177 0.96 17.08 12.06
C ALA A 177 1.34 16.74 13.51
N GLY A 178 1.94 17.69 14.22
CA GLY A 178 2.51 17.53 15.57
C GLY A 178 3.86 18.23 15.72
N GLN A 179 4.77 17.62 16.45
CA GLN A 179 6.17 18.05 16.57
C GLN A 179 7.07 17.18 15.68
N MET A 180 8.22 17.72 15.30
CA MET A 180 9.23 17.05 14.47
C MET A 180 10.64 17.42 14.93
#